data_fce63c9663e8a5ada8826d853f90979c
#
_entry.id   fce63c9663e8a5ada8826d853f90979c
#
_cell.length_a   1.000
_cell.length_b   1.000
_cell.length_c   1.000
_cell.angle_alpha   90.00
_cell.angle_beta   90.00
_cell.angle_gamma   90.00
#
_symmetry.space_group_name_H-M   'P 1'
#
loop_
_entity.id
_entity.type
_entity.pdbx_description
1 polymer ?
#
loop_
_entity_poly.entity_id
_entity_poly.type
_entity_poly.pdbx_seq_one_letter_code
_entity_poly.pdbx_strand_id
1 'polypeptide(L)'
;MPNGTITRRHLLRTGAALAAVPLSGLAAPRVSAQGAKTPTKVLDFLTFADVAKAEAEGQLVFYCHENEAGTAAIMEGFGKDFPKIKTSYVRAQTGALYNKILSERSAGRFDVDVIQLSDVAPAVDFEKRGGYELYVGPEHDSYKKDYVSATPGAYFWTGVTFGGLAYNKTKVKPEEAPKTYKDVLNPRWRNKMSCKISASGIQYVQWYLLRNMYGPDFWKQYATQKPRAFDSRVQLFDRLAKGDDDITSMAEYAAYVLYKARGADVEFVAPPEGLVATPLVVGAVSKAPHPECSKLFVDWAMSNRGQKFYQDHPNLYYGSVRDNPPAMPTGEKLSKYKLIFPTDWDDYGKQRDVFNKEWNAMFGL
;
A
#
# COMPACT_ATOMS: atom_id res chain seq x y z
N MET A 1 -55.25 -49.08 -6.93
CA MET A 1 -56.36 -49.13 -7.91
C MET A 1 -57.46 -48.21 -7.38
N PRO A 2 -58.15 -47.46 -8.23
CA PRO A 2 -57.88 -47.09 -9.61
C PRO A 2 -57.73 -45.59 -9.84
N ASN A 3 -57.03 -45.25 -10.82
CA ASN A 3 -57.22 -44.44 -12.02
C ASN A 3 -58.45 -43.51 -12.11
N GLY A 4 -58.20 -42.28 -12.49
CA GLY A 4 -59.20 -41.33 -12.94
C GLY A 4 -58.62 -40.16 -13.69
N THR A 5 -58.26 -40.36 -14.93
CA THR A 5 -57.96 -39.33 -15.95
C THR A 5 -59.31 -38.71 -16.42
N ILE A 6 -59.44 -37.37 -16.44
CA ILE A 6 -60.43 -36.67 -17.25
C ILE A 6 -59.93 -35.31 -17.73
N THR A 7 -59.90 -35.25 -18.98
CA THR A 7 -59.88 -34.30 -20.10
C THR A 7 -60.40 -32.86 -19.94
N ARG A 8 -59.79 -32.06 -20.80
CA ARG A 8 -60.02 -30.67 -21.27
C ARG A 8 -61.53 -30.35 -21.58
N ARG A 9 -61.78 -29.08 -21.39
CA ARG A 9 -62.73 -28.11 -22.04
C ARG A 9 -63.77 -27.52 -21.11
N HIS A 10 -63.65 -26.18 -20.84
CA HIS A 10 -64.51 -25.17 -21.45
C HIS A 10 -64.08 -23.75 -21.04
N LEU A 11 -64.06 -22.90 -22.06
CA LEU A 11 -63.98 -21.47 -22.00
C LEU A 11 -65.13 -20.87 -21.16
N LEU A 12 -64.85 -19.80 -20.43
CA LEU A 12 -65.70 -18.59 -20.56
C LEU A 12 -64.93 -17.35 -19.95
N ARG A 13 -65.11 -16.26 -20.66
CA ARG A 13 -64.54 -14.93 -20.48
C ARG A 13 -65.06 -14.28 -19.21
N THR A 14 -64.15 -13.66 -18.43
CA THR A 14 -64.40 -12.43 -17.70
C THR A 14 -63.13 -11.64 -17.64
N GLY A 15 -63.17 -10.41 -18.16
CA GLY A 15 -62.07 -9.48 -18.16
C GLY A 15 -61.82 -8.91 -16.76
N ALA A 16 -60.57 -8.96 -16.32
CA ALA A 16 -60.11 -8.17 -15.20
C ALA A 16 -58.95 -7.32 -15.70
N ALA A 17 -59.12 -6.05 -15.59
CA ALA A 17 -58.10 -5.05 -15.91
C ALA A 17 -56.85 -5.27 -15.03
N LEU A 18 -55.71 -5.63 -15.63
CA LEU A 18 -54.40 -5.58 -14.99
C LEU A 18 -53.94 -4.12 -14.96
N ALA A 19 -53.99 -3.54 -13.77
CA ALA A 19 -53.27 -2.30 -13.49
C ALA A 19 -51.76 -2.56 -13.61
N ALA A 20 -51.13 -1.98 -14.60
CA ALA A 20 -49.67 -1.96 -14.75
C ALA A 20 -49.07 -1.15 -13.63
N VAL A 21 -48.42 -1.80 -12.66
CA VAL A 21 -47.54 -1.16 -11.70
C VAL A 21 -46.25 -0.84 -12.45
N PRO A 22 -45.81 0.43 -12.51
CA PRO A 22 -44.54 0.71 -13.12
C PRO A 22 -43.44 0.12 -12.20
N LEU A 23 -42.63 -0.82 -12.71
CA LEU A 23 -41.35 -1.18 -12.11
C LEU A 23 -40.51 0.09 -12.08
N SER A 24 -40.41 0.70 -10.89
CA SER A 24 -39.43 1.73 -10.61
C SER A 24 -38.06 1.07 -10.74
N GLY A 25 -37.43 1.30 -11.89
CA GLY A 25 -36.07 0.85 -12.15
C GLY A 25 -35.17 1.38 -11.05
N LEU A 26 -34.47 0.46 -10.39
CA LEU A 26 -33.28 0.77 -9.60
C LEU A 26 -32.29 1.43 -10.57
N ALA A 27 -32.26 2.76 -10.54
CA ALA A 27 -31.26 3.52 -11.27
C ALA A 27 -29.89 3.16 -10.63
N ALA A 28 -29.08 2.45 -11.41
CA ALA A 28 -27.66 2.36 -11.09
C ALA A 28 -27.12 3.78 -10.88
N PRO A 29 -26.23 4.00 -9.90
CA PRO A 29 -25.64 5.29 -9.68
C PRO A 29 -24.99 5.74 -11.00
N ARG A 30 -25.54 6.75 -11.63
CA ARG A 30 -24.92 7.41 -12.76
C ARG A 30 -23.63 8.04 -12.21
N VAL A 31 -22.50 7.50 -12.60
CA VAL A 31 -21.24 8.26 -12.57
C VAL A 31 -21.56 9.50 -13.40
N SER A 32 -21.72 10.65 -12.75
CA SER A 32 -21.84 11.93 -13.42
C SER A 32 -20.58 12.06 -14.27
N ALA A 33 -20.74 12.01 -15.61
CA ALA A 33 -19.70 12.49 -16.50
C ALA A 33 -19.45 13.95 -16.09
N GLN A 34 -18.39 14.16 -15.30
CA GLN A 34 -17.89 15.51 -15.07
C GLN A 34 -17.62 16.10 -16.45
N GLY A 35 -18.41 17.10 -16.86
CA GLY A 35 -18.14 17.82 -18.09
C GLY A 35 -16.65 18.15 -18.12
N ALA A 36 -15.98 17.95 -19.28
CA ALA A 36 -14.55 18.01 -19.43
C ALA A 36 -13.95 19.27 -18.78
N LYS A 37 -13.63 19.19 -17.48
CA LYS A 37 -12.95 20.25 -16.75
C LYS A 37 -11.54 20.32 -17.31
N THR A 38 -11.13 21.45 -17.82
CA THR A 38 -9.73 21.66 -18.22
C THR A 38 -8.88 21.68 -16.93
N PRO A 39 -7.84 20.85 -16.81
CA PRO A 39 -7.00 20.87 -15.62
C PRO A 39 -6.19 22.17 -15.55
N THR A 40 -6.01 22.69 -14.36
CA THR A 40 -5.17 23.86 -14.09
C THR A 40 -3.73 23.41 -13.87
N LYS A 41 -2.78 24.10 -14.50
CA LYS A 41 -1.36 23.87 -14.21
C LYS A 41 -0.97 24.64 -12.95
N VAL A 42 -0.40 23.91 -11.98
CA VAL A 42 0.11 24.46 -10.72
C VAL A 42 1.54 23.94 -10.53
N LEU A 43 2.48 24.88 -10.32
CA LEU A 43 3.92 24.54 -10.32
C LEU A 43 4.28 23.80 -11.63
N ASP A 44 4.63 22.54 -11.54
CA ASP A 44 5.00 21.68 -12.67
C ASP A 44 4.08 20.45 -12.86
N PHE A 45 2.86 20.48 -12.27
CA PHE A 45 1.85 19.43 -12.41
C PHE A 45 0.46 19.98 -12.75
N LEU A 46 -0.47 19.09 -13.08
CA LEU A 46 -1.86 19.41 -13.39
C LEU A 46 -2.78 19.03 -12.23
N THR A 47 -3.85 19.82 -12.01
CA THR A 47 -4.87 19.53 -11.00
C THR A 47 -6.27 19.89 -11.51
N PHE A 48 -7.28 19.14 -11.08
CA PHE A 48 -8.69 19.52 -11.19
C PHE A 48 -9.21 20.18 -9.90
N ALA A 49 -8.42 20.21 -8.82
CA ALA A 49 -8.79 20.94 -7.62
C ALA A 49 -8.85 22.46 -7.89
N ASP A 50 -9.77 23.13 -7.25
CA ASP A 50 -9.78 24.59 -7.18
C ASP A 50 -8.74 25.06 -6.17
N VAL A 51 -7.59 25.48 -6.67
CA VAL A 51 -6.44 25.87 -5.83
C VAL A 51 -6.77 27.06 -4.93
N ALA A 52 -7.51 28.06 -5.44
CA ALA A 52 -7.88 29.22 -4.64
C ALA A 52 -8.82 28.82 -3.50
N LYS A 53 -9.73 27.88 -3.75
CA LYS A 53 -10.61 27.33 -2.72
C LYS A 53 -9.83 26.46 -1.74
N ALA A 54 -8.88 25.62 -2.19
CA ALA A 54 -8.01 24.85 -1.32
C ALA A 54 -7.19 25.75 -0.39
N GLU A 55 -6.61 26.84 -0.91
CA GLU A 55 -5.92 27.86 -0.10
C GLU A 55 -6.87 28.57 0.89
N ALA A 56 -8.15 28.76 0.52
CA ALA A 56 -9.15 29.33 1.42
C ALA A 56 -9.62 28.34 2.49
N GLU A 57 -9.70 27.03 2.17
CA GLU A 57 -9.89 25.95 3.18
C GLU A 57 -8.73 25.93 4.17
N GLY A 58 -7.52 26.20 3.70
CA GLY A 58 -6.34 26.54 4.49
C GLY A 58 -5.78 25.43 5.39
N GLN A 59 -6.32 24.19 5.28
CA GLN A 59 -5.89 23.07 6.12
C GLN A 59 -5.95 21.74 5.38
N LEU A 60 -5.00 20.84 5.70
CA LEU A 60 -5.00 19.43 5.29
C LEU A 60 -4.73 18.55 6.50
N VAL A 61 -5.60 17.58 6.77
CA VAL A 61 -5.45 16.56 7.82
C VAL A 61 -5.17 15.21 7.18
N PHE A 62 -3.99 14.65 7.47
CA PHE A 62 -3.49 13.41 6.87
C PHE A 62 -3.40 12.28 7.88
N TYR A 63 -4.06 11.15 7.62
CA TYR A 63 -3.88 9.92 8.39
C TYR A 63 -2.89 9.02 7.69
N CYS A 64 -1.77 8.68 8.33
CA CYS A 64 -0.66 7.99 7.69
C CYS A 64 -0.09 6.87 8.54
N HIS A 65 0.19 5.73 7.89
CA HIS A 65 0.81 4.57 8.53
C HIS A 65 2.34 4.68 8.62
N GLU A 66 2.97 5.56 7.84
CA GLU A 66 4.43 5.69 7.80
C GLU A 66 4.98 6.09 9.19
N ASN A 67 6.26 5.87 9.42
CA ASN A 67 6.90 6.32 10.66
C ASN A 67 6.82 7.85 10.79
N GLU A 68 7.07 8.35 11.99
CA GLU A 68 6.92 9.77 12.32
C GLU A 68 7.72 10.68 11.37
N ALA A 69 9.00 10.35 11.13
CA ALA A 69 9.88 11.14 10.27
C ALA A 69 9.42 11.13 8.79
N GLY A 70 8.90 10.00 8.31
CA GLY A 70 8.36 9.88 6.95
C GLY A 70 7.04 10.65 6.79
N THR A 71 6.14 10.54 7.77
CA THR A 71 4.86 11.27 7.74
C THR A 71 5.08 12.78 7.81
N ALA A 72 5.96 13.24 8.70
CA ALA A 72 6.34 14.64 8.79
C ALA A 72 6.95 15.16 7.48
N ALA A 73 7.83 14.36 6.85
CA ALA A 73 8.43 14.71 5.57
C ALA A 73 7.39 14.89 4.45
N ILE A 74 6.40 13.99 4.34
CA ILE A 74 5.32 14.12 3.35
C ILE A 74 4.57 15.44 3.53
N MET A 75 4.21 15.77 4.77
CA MET A 75 3.49 17.00 5.09
C MET A 75 4.34 18.24 4.86
N GLU A 76 5.63 18.20 5.18
CA GLU A 76 6.57 19.28 4.90
C GLU A 76 6.75 19.51 3.39
N GLY A 77 6.87 18.41 2.60
CA GLY A 77 6.99 18.50 1.14
C GLY A 77 5.79 19.16 0.49
N PHE A 78 4.59 18.73 0.85
CA PHE A 78 3.36 19.35 0.37
C PHE A 78 3.22 20.81 0.87
N GLY A 79 3.48 21.07 2.15
CA GLY A 79 3.39 22.41 2.75
C GLY A 79 4.39 23.42 2.18
N LYS A 80 5.57 22.99 1.72
CA LYS A 80 6.52 23.85 0.98
C LYS A 80 5.95 24.30 -0.36
N ASP A 81 5.24 23.41 -1.04
CA ASP A 81 4.61 23.72 -2.33
C ASP A 81 3.35 24.58 -2.17
N PHE A 82 2.64 24.42 -1.05
CA PHE A 82 1.38 25.12 -0.76
C PHE A 82 1.42 25.78 0.64
N PRO A 83 2.19 26.85 0.82
CA PRO A 83 2.46 27.43 2.14
C PRO A 83 1.25 28.09 2.82
N LYS A 84 0.15 28.31 2.08
CA LYS A 84 -1.10 28.80 2.66
C LYS A 84 -1.97 27.68 3.25
N ILE A 85 -1.62 26.41 3.01
CA ILE A 85 -2.33 25.25 3.54
C ILE A 85 -1.55 24.71 4.73
N LYS A 86 -2.11 24.83 5.93
CA LYS A 86 -1.56 24.26 7.16
C LYS A 86 -1.73 22.77 7.16
N THR A 87 -0.66 22.01 7.23
CA THR A 87 -0.70 20.55 7.28
C THR A 87 -0.70 20.04 8.73
N SER A 88 -1.49 18.99 8.99
CA SER A 88 -1.46 18.24 10.22
C SER A 88 -1.66 16.76 9.94
N TYR A 89 -1.25 15.86 10.87
CA TYR A 89 -1.36 14.44 10.64
C TYR A 89 -1.62 13.65 11.93
N VAL A 90 -2.17 12.46 11.74
CA VAL A 90 -2.23 11.41 12.75
C VAL A 90 -1.45 10.20 12.23
N ARG A 91 -0.47 9.77 13.01
CA ARG A 91 0.33 8.59 12.70
C ARG A 91 -0.09 7.41 13.57
N ALA A 92 -0.41 6.27 12.94
CA ALA A 92 -0.53 4.98 13.60
C ALA A 92 -0.30 3.85 12.59
N GLN A 93 -0.14 2.61 13.05
CA GLN A 93 -0.10 1.44 12.14
C GLN A 93 -1.42 1.31 11.36
N THR A 94 -1.36 0.75 10.14
CA THR A 94 -2.51 0.64 9.22
C THR A 94 -3.78 0.13 9.89
N GLY A 95 -3.72 -0.95 10.67
CA GLY A 95 -4.90 -1.49 11.36
C GLY A 95 -5.49 -0.53 12.39
N ALA A 96 -4.65 0.16 13.16
CA ALA A 96 -5.08 1.15 14.14
C ALA A 96 -5.70 2.39 13.48
N LEU A 97 -5.09 2.90 12.38
CA LEU A 97 -5.67 4.00 11.59
C LEU A 97 -7.01 3.62 10.99
N TYR A 98 -7.10 2.41 10.45
CA TYR A 98 -8.33 1.92 9.84
C TYR A 98 -9.47 1.83 10.87
N ASN A 99 -9.19 1.23 12.04
CA ASN A 99 -10.16 1.17 13.13
C ASN A 99 -10.56 2.57 13.65
N LYS A 100 -9.60 3.49 13.74
CA LYS A 100 -9.85 4.88 14.13
C LYS A 100 -10.83 5.56 13.17
N ILE A 101 -10.56 5.55 11.87
CA ILE A 101 -11.44 6.21 10.89
C ILE A 101 -12.83 5.58 10.84
N LEU A 102 -12.97 4.26 10.99
CA LEU A 102 -14.26 3.60 11.05
C LEU A 102 -15.04 4.03 12.31
N SER A 103 -14.38 4.10 13.46
CA SER A 103 -14.99 4.56 14.72
C SER A 103 -15.45 6.02 14.63
N GLU A 104 -14.64 6.90 14.08
CA GLU A 104 -15.00 8.31 13.87
C GLU A 104 -16.21 8.46 12.97
N ARG A 105 -16.21 7.78 11.81
CA ARG A 105 -17.35 7.80 10.88
C ARG A 105 -18.62 7.24 11.48
N SER A 106 -18.54 6.17 12.27
CA SER A 106 -19.71 5.61 12.98
C SER A 106 -20.27 6.56 14.01
N ALA A 107 -19.44 7.43 14.60
CA ALA A 107 -19.83 8.51 15.49
C ALA A 107 -20.26 9.80 14.78
N GLY A 108 -20.37 9.78 13.43
CA GLY A 108 -20.71 10.95 12.62
C GLY A 108 -19.60 11.99 12.50
N ARG A 109 -18.35 11.66 12.86
CA ARG A 109 -17.21 12.56 12.75
C ARG A 109 -16.44 12.29 11.46
N PHE A 110 -16.02 13.37 10.81
CA PHE A 110 -15.28 13.36 9.55
C PHE A 110 -14.08 14.31 9.69
N ASP A 111 -13.04 13.84 10.40
CA ASP A 111 -11.95 14.69 10.90
C ASP A 111 -10.69 14.61 9.99
N VAL A 112 -10.75 13.84 8.89
CA VAL A 112 -9.59 13.54 8.04
C VAL A 112 -9.88 13.84 6.58
N ASP A 113 -8.89 14.36 5.88
CA ASP A 113 -8.97 14.72 4.46
C ASP A 113 -8.43 13.62 3.55
N VAL A 114 -7.28 13.04 3.90
CA VAL A 114 -6.60 12.01 3.13
C VAL A 114 -6.07 10.92 4.04
N ILE A 115 -6.20 9.66 3.61
CA ILE A 115 -5.66 8.51 4.34
C ILE A 115 -4.63 7.77 3.47
N GLN A 116 -3.49 7.39 4.09
CA GLN A 116 -2.48 6.51 3.51
C GLN A 116 -2.32 5.24 4.34
N LEU A 117 -2.47 4.10 3.69
CA LEU A 117 -2.37 2.76 4.28
C LEU A 117 -1.26 1.94 3.58
N SER A 118 -0.63 1.02 4.29
CA SER A 118 0.37 0.08 3.72
C SER A 118 -0.23 -1.29 3.39
N ASP A 119 -1.54 -1.36 3.20
CA ASP A 119 -2.24 -2.61 2.92
C ASP A 119 -3.46 -2.32 2.03
N VAL A 120 -3.65 -3.15 1.01
CA VAL A 120 -4.76 -3.01 0.07
C VAL A 120 -6.08 -3.51 0.67
N ALA A 121 -6.05 -4.55 1.52
CA ALA A 121 -7.28 -5.14 2.06
C ALA A 121 -8.16 -4.13 2.82
N PRO A 122 -7.65 -3.36 3.82
CA PRO A 122 -8.45 -2.32 4.45
C PRO A 122 -8.83 -1.17 3.49
N ALA A 123 -8.03 -0.88 2.46
CA ALA A 123 -8.39 0.12 1.46
C ALA A 123 -9.60 -0.34 0.62
N VAL A 124 -9.63 -1.59 0.19
CA VAL A 124 -10.76 -2.21 -0.53
C VAL A 124 -12.02 -2.24 0.34
N ASP A 125 -11.90 -2.60 1.62
CA ASP A 125 -13.05 -2.59 2.54
C ASP A 125 -13.57 -1.15 2.75
N PHE A 126 -12.67 -0.17 2.87
CA PHE A 126 -13.05 1.24 3.00
C PHE A 126 -13.75 1.77 1.74
N GLU A 127 -13.30 1.37 0.55
CA GLU A 127 -13.96 1.64 -0.73
C GLU A 127 -15.40 1.08 -0.74
N LYS A 128 -15.58 -0.19 -0.39
CA LYS A 128 -16.89 -0.87 -0.32
C LYS A 128 -17.86 -0.16 0.66
N ARG A 129 -17.33 0.49 1.68
CA ARG A 129 -18.11 1.30 2.65
C ARG A 129 -18.38 2.74 2.19
N GLY A 130 -17.99 3.12 0.98
CA GLY A 130 -18.09 4.51 0.51
C GLY A 130 -17.20 5.47 1.31
N GLY A 131 -16.05 4.97 1.75
CA GLY A 131 -15.11 5.73 2.58
C GLY A 131 -14.32 6.77 1.81
N TYR A 132 -14.11 6.56 0.50
CA TYR A 132 -13.37 7.48 -0.34
C TYR A 132 -14.26 8.46 -1.10
N GLU A 133 -13.76 9.65 -1.34
CA GLU A 133 -14.23 10.57 -2.37
C GLU A 133 -13.78 10.03 -3.73
N LEU A 134 -14.71 9.89 -4.66
CA LEU A 134 -14.39 9.41 -6.01
C LEU A 134 -13.82 10.55 -6.85
N TYR A 135 -12.51 10.68 -6.83
CA TYR A 135 -11.79 11.75 -7.52
C TYR A 135 -10.77 11.21 -8.51
N VAL A 136 -11.05 11.34 -9.79
CA VAL A 136 -10.14 11.00 -10.88
C VAL A 136 -9.35 12.24 -11.26
N GLY A 137 -8.10 12.33 -10.79
CA GLY A 137 -7.19 13.43 -11.09
C GLY A 137 -6.59 13.36 -12.50
N PRO A 138 -5.94 14.44 -12.99
CA PRO A 138 -5.34 14.49 -14.33
C PRO A 138 -4.24 13.46 -14.58
N GLU A 139 -3.58 12.97 -13.51
CA GLU A 139 -2.46 12.03 -13.57
C GLU A 139 -2.91 10.56 -13.50
N HIS A 140 -4.23 10.30 -13.39
CA HIS A 140 -4.76 8.95 -13.22
C HIS A 140 -4.31 7.99 -14.33
N ASP A 141 -4.30 8.41 -15.57
CA ASP A 141 -3.92 7.60 -16.73
C ASP A 141 -2.39 7.38 -16.83
N SER A 142 -1.61 8.00 -15.96
CA SER A 142 -0.18 7.73 -15.80
C SER A 142 0.12 6.54 -14.90
N TYR A 143 -0.91 5.83 -14.44
CA TYR A 143 -0.81 4.65 -13.59
C TYR A 143 -1.49 3.45 -14.24
N LYS A 144 -0.86 2.27 -14.18
CA LYS A 144 -1.49 1.02 -14.63
C LYS A 144 -2.72 0.71 -13.78
N LYS A 145 -3.66 -0.02 -14.37
CA LYS A 145 -4.92 -0.42 -13.71
C LYS A 145 -4.70 -1.18 -12.41
N ASP A 146 -3.61 -1.92 -12.28
CA ASP A 146 -3.27 -2.68 -11.07
C ASP A 146 -2.84 -1.78 -9.90
N TYR A 147 -2.53 -0.51 -10.15
CA TYR A 147 -2.04 0.44 -9.16
C TYR A 147 -3.06 1.54 -8.80
N VAL A 148 -4.27 1.39 -9.27
CA VAL A 148 -5.43 2.23 -8.94
C VAL A 148 -6.60 1.35 -8.50
N SER A 149 -7.56 1.94 -7.80
CA SER A 149 -8.77 1.23 -7.35
C SER A 149 -9.61 0.74 -8.54
N ALA A 150 -10.34 -0.36 -8.32
CA ALA A 150 -11.31 -0.88 -9.30
C ALA A 150 -12.43 0.14 -9.57
N THR A 151 -12.86 0.89 -8.55
CA THR A 151 -13.72 2.06 -8.70
C THR A 151 -12.85 3.27 -9.00
N PRO A 152 -12.90 3.85 -10.20
CA PRO A 152 -12.04 4.96 -10.57
C PRO A 152 -12.09 6.10 -9.56
N GLY A 153 -10.91 6.52 -9.08
CA GLY A 153 -10.76 7.67 -8.22
C GLY A 153 -10.94 7.41 -6.71
N ALA A 154 -11.22 6.16 -6.28
CA ALA A 154 -11.30 5.87 -4.84
C ALA A 154 -9.92 5.96 -4.17
N TYR A 155 -8.92 5.27 -4.72
CA TYR A 155 -7.54 5.34 -4.24
C TYR A 155 -6.54 5.01 -5.35
N PHE A 156 -5.28 5.30 -5.10
CA PHE A 156 -4.16 4.89 -5.96
C PHE A 156 -2.96 4.48 -5.10
N TRP A 157 -1.97 3.84 -5.72
CA TRP A 157 -0.71 3.55 -5.04
C TRP A 157 0.27 4.71 -5.27
N THR A 158 0.56 5.47 -4.22
CA THR A 158 1.62 6.51 -4.28
C THR A 158 2.99 5.92 -4.58
N GLY A 159 3.15 4.64 -4.32
CA GLY A 159 4.39 3.93 -4.55
C GLY A 159 4.39 2.59 -3.84
N VAL A 160 5.56 2.00 -3.77
CA VAL A 160 5.79 0.76 -3.03
C VAL A 160 7.02 0.90 -2.14
N THR A 161 6.95 0.31 -0.96
CA THR A 161 8.16 -0.12 -0.25
C THR A 161 8.49 -1.53 -0.70
N PHE A 162 9.76 -1.84 -0.87
CA PHE A 162 10.16 -3.15 -1.34
C PHE A 162 11.47 -3.60 -0.69
N GLY A 163 11.67 -4.90 -0.65
CA GLY A 163 12.83 -5.47 -0.01
C GLY A 163 13.21 -6.83 -0.60
N GLY A 164 14.45 -7.15 -0.38
CA GLY A 164 15.06 -8.43 -0.75
C GLY A 164 15.93 -8.94 0.40
N LEU A 165 17.15 -9.34 0.05
CA LEU A 165 18.18 -9.74 1.00
C LEU A 165 19.31 -8.71 0.99
N ALA A 166 20.13 -8.69 2.05
CA ALA A 166 21.37 -7.93 2.03
C ALA A 166 22.44 -8.64 2.87
N TYR A 167 23.69 -8.36 2.59
CA TYR A 167 24.82 -8.90 3.30
C TYR A 167 25.90 -7.85 3.59
N ASN A 168 26.72 -8.11 4.60
CA ASN A 168 27.90 -7.31 4.91
C ASN A 168 29.08 -7.82 4.06
N LYS A 169 29.67 -6.98 3.22
CA LYS A 169 30.77 -7.32 2.31
C LYS A 169 32.09 -7.65 3.02
N THR A 170 32.27 -7.19 4.25
CA THR A 170 33.46 -7.52 5.06
C THR A 170 33.38 -8.90 5.70
N LYS A 171 32.17 -9.49 5.79
CA LYS A 171 31.90 -10.81 6.41
C LYS A 171 31.59 -11.90 5.38
N VAL A 172 30.99 -11.50 4.24
CA VAL A 172 30.49 -12.43 3.23
C VAL A 172 31.03 -11.99 1.87
N LYS A 173 31.72 -12.90 1.19
CA LYS A 173 32.16 -12.65 -0.17
C LYS A 173 31.00 -12.71 -1.15
N PRO A 174 31.02 -11.97 -2.28
CA PRO A 174 29.92 -11.95 -3.25
C PRO A 174 29.48 -13.31 -3.77
N GLU A 175 30.44 -14.23 -3.99
CA GLU A 175 30.17 -15.59 -4.46
C GLU A 175 29.48 -16.47 -3.40
N GLU A 176 29.64 -16.14 -2.13
CA GLU A 176 29.08 -16.85 -0.99
C GLU A 176 27.75 -16.26 -0.48
N ALA A 177 27.40 -15.07 -0.97
CA ALA A 177 26.17 -14.36 -0.57
C ALA A 177 24.92 -15.14 -0.99
N PRO A 178 23.81 -15.05 -0.23
CA PRO A 178 22.56 -15.66 -0.63
C PRO A 178 22.07 -15.01 -1.93
N LYS A 179 21.59 -15.80 -2.90
CA LYS A 179 21.10 -15.35 -4.19
C LYS A 179 19.58 -15.46 -4.31
N THR A 180 19.00 -16.43 -3.61
CA THR A 180 17.58 -16.73 -3.57
C THR A 180 17.03 -16.62 -2.15
N TYR A 181 15.72 -16.48 -1.97
CA TYR A 181 15.14 -16.55 -0.63
C TYR A 181 15.37 -17.90 0.05
N LYS A 182 15.53 -18.97 -0.72
CA LYS A 182 15.82 -20.30 -0.17
C LYS A 182 17.22 -20.43 0.43
N ASP A 183 18.16 -19.63 -0.03
CA ASP A 183 19.55 -19.67 0.45
C ASP A 183 19.70 -19.21 1.90
N VAL A 184 18.71 -18.49 2.46
CA VAL A 184 18.70 -18.11 3.89
C VAL A 184 18.53 -19.31 4.81
N LEU A 185 18.14 -20.48 4.27
CA LEU A 185 18.02 -21.74 5.00
C LEU A 185 19.37 -22.44 5.18
N ASN A 186 20.45 -21.98 4.55
CA ASN A 186 21.77 -22.58 4.67
C ASN A 186 22.27 -22.47 6.13
N PRO A 187 22.70 -23.58 6.76
CA PRO A 187 23.18 -23.60 8.17
C PRO A 187 24.32 -22.61 8.48
N ARG A 188 25.06 -22.13 7.47
CA ARG A 188 26.12 -21.12 7.65
C ARG A 188 25.61 -19.80 8.25
N TRP A 189 24.31 -19.50 8.06
CA TRP A 189 23.67 -18.29 8.55
C TRP A 189 23.13 -18.38 9.98
N ARG A 190 23.29 -19.55 10.61
CA ARG A 190 22.76 -19.77 11.96
C ARG A 190 23.38 -18.79 12.96
N ASN A 191 22.49 -18.06 13.69
CA ASN A 191 22.84 -16.98 14.62
C ASN A 191 23.52 -15.75 13.96
N LYS A 192 23.46 -15.61 12.62
CA LYS A 192 24.13 -14.54 11.87
C LYS A 192 23.20 -13.74 10.99
N MET A 193 21.91 -13.84 11.22
CA MET A 193 20.86 -13.28 10.38
C MET A 193 19.86 -12.50 11.20
N SER A 194 19.35 -11.40 10.63
CA SER A 194 18.24 -10.62 11.17
C SER A 194 17.05 -10.56 10.23
N CYS A 195 15.88 -10.30 10.81
CA CYS A 195 14.60 -10.08 10.14
C CYS A 195 13.76 -9.07 10.90
N LYS A 196 12.53 -8.81 10.47
CA LYS A 196 11.61 -7.90 11.18
C LYS A 196 10.63 -8.67 12.07
N ILE A 197 10.08 -7.97 13.07
CA ILE A 197 9.03 -8.50 13.96
C ILE A 197 7.70 -8.66 13.23
N SER A 198 6.74 -9.36 13.85
CA SER A 198 5.39 -9.60 13.29
C SER A 198 4.58 -8.34 13.01
N ALA A 199 4.81 -7.25 13.74
CA ALA A 199 4.13 -5.97 13.50
C ALA A 199 4.47 -5.34 12.12
N SER A 200 5.59 -5.75 11.48
CA SER A 200 6.02 -5.23 10.19
C SER A 200 5.16 -5.75 9.03
N GLY A 201 4.55 -4.84 8.29
CA GLY A 201 3.73 -5.18 7.11
C GLY A 201 4.52 -5.90 6.03
N ILE A 202 5.72 -5.40 5.68
CA ILE A 202 6.56 -6.05 4.64
C ILE A 202 7.07 -7.44 5.07
N GLN A 203 7.28 -7.69 6.38
CA GLN A 203 7.61 -9.03 6.87
C GLN A 203 6.44 -9.99 6.70
N TYR A 204 5.23 -9.51 6.92
CA TYR A 204 4.02 -10.30 6.67
C TYR A 204 3.85 -10.65 5.20
N VAL A 205 4.05 -9.68 4.30
CA VAL A 205 4.03 -9.95 2.85
C VAL A 205 5.07 -11.00 2.48
N GLN A 206 6.31 -10.89 3.01
CA GLN A 206 7.35 -11.88 2.75
C GLN A 206 6.95 -13.27 3.26
N TRP A 207 6.43 -13.35 4.49
CA TRP A 207 5.97 -14.62 5.06
C TRP A 207 4.90 -15.26 4.19
N TYR A 208 3.89 -14.48 3.78
CA TYR A 208 2.78 -14.98 2.96
C TYR A 208 3.26 -15.48 1.60
N LEU A 209 4.04 -14.69 0.89
CA LEU A 209 4.52 -15.04 -0.44
C LEU A 209 5.45 -16.24 -0.44
N LEU A 210 6.42 -16.29 0.49
CA LEU A 210 7.36 -17.41 0.55
C LEU A 210 6.70 -18.69 1.07
N ARG A 211 5.70 -18.60 1.96
CA ARG A 211 4.87 -19.75 2.36
C ARG A 211 4.11 -20.33 1.17
N ASN A 212 3.52 -19.48 0.33
CA ASN A 212 2.82 -19.93 -0.88
C ASN A 212 3.78 -20.50 -1.94
N MET A 213 4.98 -19.95 -2.03
CA MET A 213 6.00 -20.35 -3.00
C MET A 213 6.71 -21.65 -2.62
N TYR A 214 7.07 -21.82 -1.36
CA TYR A 214 7.94 -22.91 -0.86
C TYR A 214 7.25 -23.90 0.09
N GLY A 215 6.01 -23.63 0.44
CA GLY A 215 5.23 -24.40 1.40
C GLY A 215 5.46 -23.97 2.87
N PRO A 216 4.61 -24.48 3.79
CA PRO A 216 4.61 -24.05 5.20
C PRO A 216 5.89 -24.44 5.95
N ASP A 217 6.61 -25.45 5.50
CA ASP A 217 7.83 -25.92 6.17
C ASP A 217 9.03 -24.99 5.95
N PHE A 218 8.97 -24.08 4.98
CA PHE A 218 10.01 -23.07 4.77
C PHE A 218 10.31 -22.29 6.05
N TRP A 219 9.29 -21.79 6.72
CA TRP A 219 9.46 -20.97 7.92
C TRP A 219 9.87 -21.78 9.15
N LYS A 220 9.49 -23.06 9.21
CA LYS A 220 10.02 -23.98 10.25
C LYS A 220 11.53 -24.19 10.08
N GLN A 221 11.99 -24.40 8.84
CA GLN A 221 13.42 -24.51 8.55
C GLN A 221 14.15 -23.18 8.79
N TYR A 222 13.53 -22.04 8.41
CA TYR A 222 14.08 -20.72 8.70
C TYR A 222 14.30 -20.49 10.20
N ALA A 223 13.36 -20.89 11.05
CA ALA A 223 13.49 -20.80 12.51
C ALA A 223 14.73 -21.54 13.07
N THR A 224 15.15 -22.64 12.42
CA THR A 224 16.36 -23.38 12.84
C THR A 224 17.64 -22.56 12.68
N GLN A 225 17.63 -21.51 11.83
CA GLN A 225 18.75 -20.59 11.69
C GLN A 225 18.88 -19.62 12.87
N LYS A 226 17.91 -19.59 13.78
CA LYS A 226 17.86 -18.69 14.94
C LYS A 226 18.08 -17.23 14.55
N PRO A 227 17.27 -16.68 13.63
CA PRO A 227 17.36 -15.27 13.27
C PRO A 227 17.01 -14.38 14.46
N ARG A 228 17.43 -13.12 14.41
CA ARG A 228 17.04 -12.09 15.38
C ARG A 228 16.02 -11.15 14.75
N ALA A 229 14.96 -10.85 15.47
CA ALA A 229 13.89 -9.99 14.98
C ALA A 229 13.97 -8.58 15.58
N PHE A 230 13.79 -7.55 14.72
CA PHE A 230 13.81 -6.14 15.11
C PHE A 230 12.65 -5.39 14.47
N ASP A 231 12.22 -4.31 15.13
CA ASP A 231 11.09 -3.50 14.65
C ASP A 231 11.48 -2.66 13.42
N SER A 232 12.63 -2.02 13.44
CA SER A 232 13.00 -0.98 12.49
C SER A 232 13.99 -1.49 11.43
N ARG A 233 13.77 -1.09 10.15
CA ARG A 233 14.74 -1.30 9.07
C ARG A 233 16.12 -0.72 9.39
N VAL A 234 16.15 0.37 10.16
CA VAL A 234 17.41 1.00 10.60
C VAL A 234 18.18 0.05 11.51
N GLN A 235 17.53 -0.58 12.50
CA GLN A 235 18.19 -1.55 13.40
C GLN A 235 18.79 -2.73 12.63
N LEU A 236 18.11 -3.26 11.61
CA LEU A 236 18.65 -4.34 10.78
C LEU A 236 19.94 -3.90 10.08
N PHE A 237 19.93 -2.72 9.46
CA PHE A 237 21.07 -2.21 8.73
C PHE A 237 22.19 -1.70 9.62
N ASP A 238 21.91 -1.18 10.81
CA ASP A 238 22.94 -0.86 11.83
C ASP A 238 23.76 -2.10 12.20
N ARG A 239 23.05 -3.21 12.49
CA ARG A 239 23.67 -4.48 12.82
C ARG A 239 24.46 -5.06 11.65
N LEU A 240 23.86 -5.01 10.45
CA LEU A 240 24.52 -5.46 9.23
C LEU A 240 25.80 -4.67 8.97
N ALA A 241 25.75 -3.34 9.05
CA ALA A 241 26.88 -2.46 8.81
C ALA A 241 28.01 -2.64 9.86
N LYS A 242 27.65 -2.90 11.11
CA LYS A 242 28.61 -3.20 12.19
C LYS A 242 29.20 -4.62 12.11
N GLY A 243 28.62 -5.50 11.31
CA GLY A 243 29.00 -6.91 11.21
C GLY A 243 28.55 -7.78 12.39
N ASP A 244 27.52 -7.31 13.13
CA ASP A 244 26.82 -8.11 14.15
C ASP A 244 25.97 -9.22 13.54
N ASP A 245 25.53 -8.98 12.29
CA ASP A 245 24.86 -9.96 11.42
C ASP A 245 25.62 -10.05 10.10
N ASP A 246 25.75 -11.25 9.54
CA ASP A 246 26.37 -11.46 8.23
C ASP A 246 25.41 -11.10 7.11
N ILE A 247 24.10 -11.40 7.31
CA ILE A 247 23.02 -11.14 6.36
C ILE A 247 21.76 -10.61 7.06
N THR A 248 20.88 -9.98 6.29
CA THR A 248 19.47 -9.78 6.68
C THR A 248 18.54 -10.40 5.64
N SER A 249 17.54 -11.14 6.11
CA SER A 249 16.55 -11.82 5.26
C SER A 249 15.39 -10.90 4.83
N MET A 250 15.31 -9.69 5.38
CA MET A 250 14.37 -8.65 5.01
C MET A 250 15.10 -7.31 4.92
N ALA A 251 15.75 -7.09 3.79
CA ALA A 251 16.44 -5.84 3.47
C ALA A 251 15.49 -4.90 2.73
N GLU A 252 14.94 -3.92 3.43
CA GLU A 252 14.20 -2.86 2.75
C GLU A 252 15.18 -1.98 1.94
N TYR A 253 14.85 -1.76 0.66
CA TYR A 253 15.70 -1.01 -0.27
C TYR A 253 16.00 0.42 0.22
N ALA A 254 15.03 1.07 0.83
CA ALA A 254 15.20 2.40 1.43
C ALA A 254 16.34 2.45 2.46
N ALA A 255 16.47 1.42 3.30
CA ALA A 255 17.57 1.35 4.27
C ALA A 255 18.90 1.05 3.57
N TYR A 256 18.91 0.19 2.56
CA TYR A 256 20.10 -0.05 1.75
C TYR A 256 20.66 1.25 1.15
N VAL A 257 19.81 2.04 0.48
CA VAL A 257 20.21 3.33 -0.12
C VAL A 257 20.79 4.27 0.93
N LEU A 258 20.13 4.39 2.08
CA LEU A 258 20.57 5.24 3.18
C LEU A 258 21.96 4.82 3.70
N TYR A 259 22.19 3.55 3.92
CA TYR A 259 23.46 3.05 4.47
C TYR A 259 24.58 3.06 3.44
N LYS A 260 24.28 2.81 2.16
CA LYS A 260 25.26 2.98 1.06
C LYS A 260 25.71 4.44 0.96
N ALA A 261 24.78 5.39 1.03
CA ALA A 261 25.10 6.82 1.01
C ALA A 261 26.00 7.26 2.20
N ARG A 262 25.94 6.53 3.32
CA ARG A 262 26.80 6.71 4.50
C ARG A 262 28.14 5.97 4.41
N GLY A 263 28.41 5.29 3.30
CA GLY A 263 29.66 4.54 3.09
C GLY A 263 29.70 3.16 3.74
N ALA A 264 28.56 2.59 4.15
CA ALA A 264 28.55 1.25 4.75
C ALA A 264 28.90 0.16 3.73
N ASP A 265 29.70 -0.83 4.17
CA ASP A 265 30.07 -2.01 3.39
C ASP A 265 28.96 -3.06 3.35
N VAL A 266 27.80 -2.66 2.85
CA VAL A 266 26.65 -3.54 2.68
C VAL A 266 26.29 -3.65 1.19
N GLU A 267 25.72 -4.79 0.81
CA GLU A 267 25.24 -5.02 -0.55
C GLU A 267 23.84 -5.61 -0.53
N PHE A 268 23.00 -5.11 -1.48
CA PHE A 268 21.62 -5.53 -1.65
C PHE A 268 21.54 -6.66 -2.68
N VAL A 269 20.72 -7.67 -2.40
CA VAL A 269 20.46 -8.78 -3.31
C VAL A 269 18.99 -8.78 -3.69
N ALA A 270 18.74 -8.71 -5.00
CA ALA A 270 17.42 -8.91 -5.58
C ALA A 270 17.27 -10.38 -5.99
N PRO A 271 16.52 -11.20 -5.25
CA PRO A 271 16.32 -12.60 -5.60
C PRO A 271 15.57 -12.74 -6.94
N PRO A 272 15.89 -13.77 -7.74
CA PRO A 272 15.23 -14.00 -9.05
C PRO A 272 13.73 -14.28 -8.92
N GLU A 273 13.27 -14.73 -7.76
CA GLU A 273 11.84 -14.88 -7.45
C GLU A 273 11.11 -13.54 -7.53
N GLY A 274 11.78 -12.47 -7.19
CA GLY A 274 11.30 -11.10 -7.15
C GLY A 274 11.47 -10.45 -5.79
N LEU A 275 11.46 -9.12 -5.76
CA LEU A 275 11.47 -8.35 -4.52
C LEU A 275 10.08 -8.31 -3.92
N VAL A 276 9.98 -8.67 -2.67
CA VAL A 276 8.75 -8.52 -1.88
C VAL A 276 8.40 -7.04 -1.80
N ALA A 277 7.17 -6.69 -2.15
CA ALA A 277 6.74 -5.29 -2.15
C ALA A 277 5.41 -5.09 -1.42
N THR A 278 5.30 -3.93 -0.79
CA THR A 278 4.11 -3.49 -0.07
C THR A 278 3.61 -2.20 -0.71
N PRO A 279 2.36 -2.15 -1.16
CA PRO A 279 1.78 -0.94 -1.73
C PRO A 279 1.56 0.12 -0.65
N LEU A 280 1.63 1.37 -1.07
CA LEU A 280 1.31 2.55 -0.29
C LEU A 280 0.05 3.16 -0.89
N VAL A 281 -1.09 2.84 -0.30
CA VAL A 281 -2.41 3.18 -0.84
C VAL A 281 -2.87 4.52 -0.28
N VAL A 282 -3.18 5.48 -1.14
CA VAL A 282 -3.64 6.82 -0.78
C VAL A 282 -4.97 7.12 -1.44
N GLY A 283 -5.87 7.79 -0.72
CA GLY A 283 -7.13 8.29 -1.27
C GLY A 283 -7.68 9.46 -0.47
N ALA A 284 -8.39 10.35 -1.14
CA ALA A 284 -9.18 11.39 -0.51
C ALA A 284 -10.37 10.76 0.22
N VAL A 285 -10.67 11.23 1.42
CA VAL A 285 -11.74 10.65 2.24
C VAL A 285 -13.07 11.32 1.89
N SER A 286 -14.14 10.53 1.76
CA SER A 286 -15.46 11.08 1.52
C SER A 286 -15.95 11.90 2.72
N LYS A 287 -16.60 13.03 2.44
CA LYS A 287 -17.03 14.03 3.45
C LYS A 287 -15.86 14.66 4.21
N ALA A 288 -14.69 14.73 3.58
CA ALA A 288 -13.55 15.45 4.14
C ALA A 288 -13.91 16.90 4.48
N PRO A 289 -13.39 17.43 5.61
CA PRO A 289 -13.64 18.83 5.96
C PRO A 289 -13.03 19.82 4.98
N HIS A 290 -11.95 19.43 4.28
CA HIS A 290 -11.24 20.28 3.31
C HIS A 290 -11.12 19.56 1.94
N PRO A 291 -12.22 19.46 1.18
CA PRO A 291 -12.29 18.60 -0.01
C PRO A 291 -11.41 19.08 -1.17
N GLU A 292 -11.18 20.37 -1.34
CA GLU A 292 -10.28 20.86 -2.39
C GLU A 292 -8.80 20.68 -1.99
N CYS A 293 -8.46 20.81 -0.71
CA CYS A 293 -7.14 20.43 -0.20
C CYS A 293 -6.86 18.93 -0.39
N SER A 294 -7.87 18.07 -0.15
CA SER A 294 -7.74 16.62 -0.38
C SER A 294 -7.41 16.30 -1.83
N LYS A 295 -8.16 16.90 -2.79
CA LYS A 295 -7.95 16.70 -4.24
C LYS A 295 -6.59 17.22 -4.69
N LEU A 296 -6.22 18.41 -4.22
CA LEU A 296 -4.92 19.00 -4.52
C LEU A 296 -3.75 18.14 -4.03
N PHE A 297 -3.88 17.57 -2.83
CA PHE A 297 -2.88 16.65 -2.30
C PHE A 297 -2.79 15.36 -3.12
N VAL A 298 -3.93 14.78 -3.54
CA VAL A 298 -3.97 13.59 -4.39
C VAL A 298 -3.27 13.87 -5.71
N ASP A 299 -3.56 14.97 -6.39
CA ASP A 299 -2.93 15.35 -7.65
C ASP A 299 -1.42 15.61 -7.49
N TRP A 300 -1.03 16.30 -6.41
CA TRP A 300 0.39 16.48 -6.07
C TRP A 300 1.10 15.14 -5.86
N ALA A 301 0.52 14.24 -5.07
CA ALA A 301 1.11 12.95 -4.75
C ALA A 301 1.21 12.02 -5.97
N MET A 302 0.25 12.09 -6.91
CA MET A 302 0.27 11.35 -8.17
C MET A 302 1.26 11.93 -9.20
N SER A 303 1.54 13.22 -9.15
CA SER A 303 2.36 13.93 -10.12
C SER A 303 3.83 13.49 -10.11
N ASN A 304 4.58 13.80 -11.17
CA ASN A 304 6.03 13.59 -11.17
C ASN A 304 6.74 14.35 -10.04
N ARG A 305 6.21 15.50 -9.62
CA ARG A 305 6.75 16.30 -8.53
C ARG A 305 6.66 15.56 -7.20
N GLY A 306 5.49 15.11 -6.83
CA GLY A 306 5.27 14.33 -5.60
C GLY A 306 6.01 13.00 -5.65
N GLN A 307 5.97 12.29 -6.79
CA GLN A 307 6.68 11.02 -6.96
C GLN A 307 8.19 11.16 -6.83
N LYS A 308 8.78 12.24 -7.39
CA LYS A 308 10.20 12.54 -7.20
C LYS A 308 10.51 12.84 -5.73
N PHE A 309 9.66 13.60 -5.05
CA PHE A 309 9.79 13.87 -3.62
C PHE A 309 9.79 12.56 -2.81
N TYR A 310 8.82 11.67 -3.03
CA TYR A 310 8.74 10.37 -2.36
C TYR A 310 9.96 9.49 -2.62
N GLN A 311 10.52 9.53 -3.83
CA GLN A 311 11.70 8.73 -4.18
C GLN A 311 13.00 9.26 -3.61
N ASP A 312 13.17 10.58 -3.57
CA ASP A 312 14.46 11.20 -3.22
C ASP A 312 14.60 11.46 -1.72
N HIS A 313 13.48 11.58 -0.99
CA HIS A 313 13.52 11.93 0.41
C HIS A 313 14.07 10.78 1.28
N PRO A 314 15.15 11.01 2.11
CA PRO A 314 15.85 9.94 2.83
C PRO A 314 15.00 9.18 3.86
N ASN A 315 13.91 9.77 4.34
CA ASN A 315 12.96 9.10 5.24
C ASN A 315 11.93 8.24 4.52
N LEU A 316 11.84 8.33 3.18
CA LEU A 316 10.82 7.65 2.35
C LEU A 316 11.46 6.64 1.40
N TYR A 317 12.16 7.10 0.36
CA TYR A 317 12.74 6.27 -0.71
C TYR A 317 11.73 5.27 -1.29
N TYR A 318 10.50 5.75 -1.58
CA TYR A 318 9.47 4.90 -2.19
C TYR A 318 9.81 4.58 -3.64
N GLY A 319 9.47 3.38 -4.10
CA GLY A 319 9.50 3.07 -5.52
C GLY A 319 8.25 3.61 -6.20
N SER A 320 8.39 4.51 -7.17
CA SER A 320 7.26 5.01 -7.95
C SER A 320 6.72 3.94 -8.90
N VAL A 321 5.40 3.80 -8.95
CA VAL A 321 4.68 2.87 -9.82
C VAL A 321 4.04 3.54 -11.04
N ARG A 322 4.38 4.80 -11.32
CA ARG A 322 3.97 5.48 -12.56
C ARG A 322 4.55 4.77 -13.79
N ASP A 323 3.92 4.93 -14.94
CA ASP A 323 4.42 4.40 -16.23
C ASP A 323 5.79 4.98 -16.60
N ASN A 324 6.00 6.27 -16.34
CA ASN A 324 7.28 6.94 -16.53
C ASN A 324 7.80 7.52 -15.20
N PRO A 325 8.25 6.66 -14.28
CA PRO A 325 8.68 7.12 -12.97
C PRO A 325 9.98 7.92 -13.07
N PRO A 326 10.21 8.89 -12.17
CA PRO A 326 11.53 9.46 -11.97
C PRO A 326 12.54 8.35 -11.63
N ALA A 327 13.84 8.60 -11.85
CA ALA A 327 14.87 7.67 -11.41
C ALA A 327 14.98 7.65 -9.88
N MET A 328 15.25 6.48 -9.32
CA MET A 328 15.57 6.35 -7.89
C MET A 328 16.92 7.02 -7.56
N PRO A 329 17.23 7.33 -6.28
CA PRO A 329 18.50 7.94 -5.89
C PRO A 329 19.75 7.21 -6.36
N THR A 330 19.66 5.90 -6.60
CA THR A 330 20.73 5.09 -7.19
C THR A 330 20.90 5.26 -8.71
N GLY A 331 20.04 6.08 -9.35
CA GLY A 331 19.99 6.24 -10.81
C GLY A 331 19.22 5.12 -11.52
N GLU A 332 18.73 4.11 -10.80
CA GLU A 332 17.99 2.99 -11.37
C GLU A 332 16.49 3.30 -11.45
N LYS A 333 15.77 2.58 -12.30
CA LYS A 333 14.30 2.60 -12.35
C LYS A 333 13.76 1.37 -11.64
N LEU A 334 12.63 1.53 -10.93
CA LEU A 334 11.94 0.42 -10.26
C LEU A 334 11.60 -0.72 -11.23
N SER A 335 11.32 -0.39 -12.50
CA SER A 335 11.03 -1.36 -13.57
C SER A 335 12.17 -2.34 -13.87
N LYS A 336 13.40 -2.08 -13.39
CA LYS A 336 14.53 -3.03 -13.43
C LYS A 336 14.25 -4.26 -12.58
N TYR A 337 13.42 -4.14 -11.55
CA TYR A 337 13.17 -5.20 -10.57
C TYR A 337 11.83 -5.87 -10.82
N LYS A 338 11.82 -7.20 -10.70
CA LYS A 338 10.58 -7.95 -10.58
C LYS A 338 10.04 -7.76 -9.17
N LEU A 339 8.87 -7.14 -9.04
CA LEU A 339 8.17 -7.03 -7.76
C LEU A 339 7.18 -8.17 -7.62
N ILE A 340 7.01 -8.67 -6.40
CA ILE A 340 6.02 -9.68 -6.06
C ILE A 340 5.12 -9.18 -4.93
N PHE A 341 3.81 -9.38 -5.13
CA PHE A 341 2.73 -8.95 -4.23
C PHE A 341 1.78 -10.11 -3.97
N PRO A 342 1.01 -10.09 -2.88
CA PRO A 342 -0.18 -10.93 -2.77
C PRO A 342 -1.14 -10.68 -3.95
N THR A 343 -1.66 -11.71 -4.55
CA THR A 343 -2.67 -11.62 -5.63
C THR A 343 -4.07 -11.89 -5.11
N ASP A 344 -4.21 -12.61 -4.02
CA ASP A 344 -5.46 -12.85 -3.30
C ASP A 344 -5.44 -12.05 -1.99
N TRP A 345 -6.00 -10.85 -2.04
CA TRP A 345 -6.04 -9.94 -0.89
C TRP A 345 -7.02 -10.39 0.20
N ASP A 346 -8.05 -11.18 -0.15
CA ASP A 346 -8.99 -11.72 0.83
C ASP A 346 -8.33 -12.84 1.64
N ASP A 347 -7.62 -13.78 0.99
CA ASP A 347 -6.84 -14.79 1.69
C ASP A 347 -5.69 -14.17 2.49
N TYR A 348 -4.95 -13.23 1.89
CA TYR A 348 -3.90 -12.48 2.57
C TYR A 348 -4.41 -11.84 3.87
N GLY A 349 -5.57 -11.18 3.84
CA GLY A 349 -6.17 -10.59 5.05
C GLY A 349 -6.47 -11.64 6.14
N LYS A 350 -7.00 -12.81 5.77
CA LYS A 350 -7.34 -13.91 6.70
C LYS A 350 -6.12 -14.59 7.33
N GLN A 351 -4.97 -14.59 6.65
CA GLN A 351 -3.74 -15.26 7.13
C GLN A 351 -2.97 -14.43 8.18
N ARG A 352 -3.39 -13.20 8.47
CA ARG A 352 -2.65 -12.30 9.39
C ARG A 352 -2.48 -12.87 10.79
N ASP A 353 -3.52 -13.45 11.36
CA ASP A 353 -3.47 -14.02 12.71
C ASP A 353 -2.62 -15.29 12.75
N VAL A 354 -2.65 -16.09 11.68
CA VAL A 354 -1.77 -17.27 11.53
C VAL A 354 -0.31 -16.83 11.52
N PHE A 355 0.01 -15.80 10.73
CA PHE A 355 1.35 -15.22 10.70
C PHE A 355 1.79 -14.74 12.09
N ASN A 356 0.99 -13.93 12.75
CA ASN A 356 1.35 -13.38 14.06
C ASN A 356 1.66 -14.50 15.05
N LYS A 357 0.82 -15.54 15.09
CA LYS A 357 1.00 -16.69 15.98
C LYS A 357 2.28 -17.46 15.65
N GLU A 358 2.48 -17.84 14.39
CA GLU A 358 3.65 -18.63 13.96
C GLU A 358 4.95 -17.82 14.14
N TRP A 359 4.93 -16.53 13.75
CA TRP A 359 6.10 -15.67 13.81
C TRP A 359 6.52 -15.36 15.23
N ASN A 360 5.58 -15.00 16.10
CA ASN A 360 5.87 -14.71 17.51
C ASN A 360 6.38 -15.96 18.23
N ALA A 361 5.78 -17.13 17.98
CA ALA A 361 6.26 -18.40 18.56
C ALA A 361 7.71 -18.71 18.16
N MET A 362 8.15 -18.32 16.94
CA MET A 362 9.52 -18.52 16.47
C MET A 362 10.55 -17.75 17.33
N PHE A 363 10.16 -16.61 17.88
CA PHE A 363 11.01 -15.72 18.68
C PHE A 363 10.72 -15.78 20.18
N GLY A 364 9.79 -16.66 20.63
CA GLY A 364 9.41 -16.80 22.04
C GLY A 364 8.62 -15.58 22.56
N LEU A 365 7.83 -14.92 21.71
CA LEU A 365 7.01 -13.75 22.01
C LEU A 365 5.54 -14.12 22.17
#